data_8bcb875646f673f88f72f16404dbb926
#
_entry.id   8bcb875646f673f88f72f16404dbb926
#
_cell.length_a   1.000
_cell.length_b   1.000
_cell.length_c   1.000
_cell.angle_alpha   90.00
_cell.angle_beta   90.00
_cell.angle_gamma   90.00
#
_symmetry.space_group_name_H-M   'P 1'
#
loop_
_entity.id
_entity.type
_entity.pdbx_description
1 polymer ?
#
loop_
_entity_poly.entity_id
_entity_poly.type
_entity_poly.pdbx_seq_one_letter_code
_entity_poly.pdbx_strand_id
1 'polypeptide(L)'
;MVKKDSQGNNMTIETIIENKLLSAFSPLHLDVVNESHQHNEPMGSESHFKVIIVSSDFEGERLVKRHRAINAILANELVEHIHALALHTYTEKEWNDYYADNTQLSYKSIGRI
;
A
#
# COMPACT_ATOMS: atom_id res chain seq x y z
N MET A 1 5.70 -12.01 22.23
CA MET A 1 6.07 -12.16 21.63
C MET A 1 6.43 -12.13 21.31
N VAL A 2 6.46 -11.97 21.27
CA VAL A 2 6.96 -12.00 20.61
C VAL A 2 7.37 -12.24 20.19
N LYS A 3 7.51 -12.33 20.35
CA LYS A 3 8.07 -12.64 19.73
C LYS A 3 8.35 -12.57 19.04
N LYS A 4 7.96 -12.24 19.08
CA LYS A 4 8.29 -12.01 18.03
C LYS A 4 9.35 -11.42 17.83
N ASP A 5 9.72 -11.02 18.58
CA ASP A 5 10.68 -10.55 18.53
C ASP A 5 11.82 -10.70 17.97
N SER A 6 12.24 -11.16 18.35
CA SER A 6 13.34 -11.55 17.54
C SER A 6 13.07 -11.38 16.09
N GLN A 7 11.84 -11.40 15.75
CA GLN A 7 11.47 -11.18 14.38
C GLN A 7 11.73 -9.79 13.91
N GLY A 8 11.79 -8.86 14.82
CA GLY A 8 12.10 -7.50 14.46
C GLY A 8 13.45 -7.36 13.82
N ASN A 9 14.38 -8.26 14.15
CA ASN A 9 15.72 -8.19 13.59
C ASN A 9 15.76 -8.49 12.11
N ASN A 10 14.74 -9.18 11.60
CA ASN A 10 14.69 -9.56 10.21
C ASN A 10 13.61 -8.85 9.44
N MET A 11 13.01 -7.84 10.03
CA MET A 11 11.93 -7.14 9.37
C MET A 11 12.45 -6.22 8.29
N THR A 12 11.88 -6.37 7.11
CA THR A 12 12.16 -5.45 6.03
C THR A 12 11.27 -4.22 6.19
N ILE A 13 11.58 -3.17 5.46
CA ILE A 13 10.75 -1.98 5.45
C ILE A 13 9.36 -2.34 4.93
N GLU A 14 9.30 -3.20 3.92
CA GLU A 14 8.02 -3.67 3.40
C GLU A 14 7.17 -4.28 4.50
N THR A 15 7.75 -5.15 5.31
CA THR A 15 7.05 -5.81 6.41
C THR A 15 6.60 -4.81 7.46
N ILE A 16 7.44 -3.82 7.76
CA ILE A 16 7.09 -2.79 8.72
C ILE A 16 5.89 -2.00 8.24
N ILE A 17 5.90 -1.62 6.96
CA ILE A 17 4.77 -0.89 6.37
C ILE A 17 3.50 -1.74 6.48
N GLU A 18 3.59 -3.01 6.10
CA GLU A 18 2.44 -3.90 6.16
C GLU A 18 1.86 -3.97 7.56
N ASN A 19 2.72 -4.20 8.55
CA ASN A 19 2.25 -4.37 9.91
C ASN A 19 1.61 -3.10 10.46
N LYS A 20 2.20 -1.96 10.16
CA LYS A 20 1.65 -0.68 10.64
C LYS A 20 0.29 -0.41 10.02
N LEU A 21 0.14 -0.67 8.72
CA LEU A 21 -1.12 -0.41 8.05
C LEU A 21 -2.19 -1.41 8.43
N LEU A 22 -1.82 -2.66 8.65
CA LEU A 22 -2.76 -3.66 9.12
C LEU A 22 -3.33 -3.27 10.48
N SER A 23 -2.46 -2.81 11.38
CA SER A 23 -2.89 -2.41 12.72
C SER A 23 -3.75 -1.16 12.70
N ALA A 24 -3.38 -0.20 11.86
CA ALA A 24 -4.03 1.11 11.90
C ALA A 24 -5.38 1.12 11.23
N PHE A 25 -5.57 0.34 10.17
CA PHE A 25 -6.75 0.46 9.33
C PHE A 25 -7.58 -0.81 9.21
N SER A 26 -7.09 -1.93 9.71
CA SER A 26 -7.79 -3.22 9.57
C SER A 26 -8.32 -3.39 8.15
N PRO A 27 -7.46 -3.31 7.15
CA PRO A 27 -7.92 -3.25 5.76
C PRO A 27 -8.51 -4.56 5.28
N LEU A 28 -9.44 -4.43 4.33
CA LEU A 28 -9.99 -5.58 3.63
C LEU A 28 -9.00 -6.15 2.63
N HIS A 29 -8.12 -5.29 2.14
CA HIS A 29 -7.10 -5.68 1.18
C HIS A 29 -5.91 -4.76 1.36
N LEU A 30 -4.73 -5.32 1.30
CA LEU A 30 -3.49 -4.55 1.44
C LEU A 30 -2.39 -5.18 0.60
N ASP A 31 -1.83 -4.40 -0.31
CA ASP A 31 -0.64 -4.78 -1.05
C ASP A 31 0.43 -3.74 -0.81
N VAL A 32 1.61 -4.18 -0.43
CA VAL A 32 2.77 -3.32 -0.30
C VAL A 32 3.83 -3.87 -1.23
N VAL A 33 4.20 -3.09 -2.23
CA VAL A 33 5.12 -3.54 -3.27
C VAL A 33 6.36 -2.69 -3.26
N ASN A 34 7.50 -3.33 -3.14
CA ASN A 34 8.80 -2.67 -3.21
C ASN A 34 9.15 -2.50 -4.69
N GLU A 35 9.15 -1.26 -5.16
CA GLU A 35 9.43 -0.95 -6.56
C GLU A 35 10.79 -0.31 -6.76
N SER A 36 11.67 -0.45 -5.79
CA SER A 36 12.97 0.21 -5.87
C SER A 36 13.74 -0.16 -7.13
N HIS A 37 13.67 -1.41 -7.53
CA HIS A 37 14.41 -1.88 -8.71
C HIS A 37 13.95 -1.19 -9.99
N GLN A 38 12.74 -0.65 -10.02
CA GLN A 38 12.23 0.05 -11.20
C GLN A 38 12.81 1.46 -11.32
N HIS A 39 13.58 1.89 -10.32
CA HIS A 39 14.15 3.22 -10.29
C HIS A 39 15.67 3.19 -10.28
N ASN A 40 16.24 2.10 -10.81
CA ASN A 40 17.68 1.94 -10.90
C ASN A 40 18.38 1.92 -9.54
N GLU A 41 17.67 1.47 -8.52
CA GLU A 41 18.25 1.33 -7.19
C GLU A 41 19.00 0.01 -7.11
N PRO A 42 20.00 -0.07 -6.24
CA PRO A 42 20.72 -1.34 -6.07
C PRO A 42 19.78 -2.45 -5.64
N MET A 43 20.17 -3.68 -5.99
CA MET A 43 19.39 -4.84 -5.57
C MET A 43 19.27 -4.86 -4.05
N GLY A 44 18.07 -5.15 -3.56
CA GLY A 44 17.82 -5.18 -2.13
C GLY A 44 17.42 -3.85 -1.53
N SER A 45 17.40 -2.78 -2.34
CA SER A 45 16.98 -1.48 -1.85
C SER A 45 15.52 -1.48 -1.46
N GLU A 46 15.17 -0.67 -0.47
CA GLU A 46 13.81 -0.52 0.00
C GLU A 46 13.47 0.96 0.14
N SER A 47 13.50 1.67 -0.97
CA SER A 47 13.32 3.12 -0.97
C SER A 47 12.09 3.59 -1.74
N HIS A 48 11.55 2.77 -2.61
CA HIS A 48 10.38 3.14 -3.44
C HIS A 48 9.31 2.08 -3.28
N PHE A 49 8.14 2.51 -2.79
CA PHE A 49 7.05 1.58 -2.50
C PHE A 49 5.74 2.03 -3.13
N LYS A 50 4.92 1.05 -3.46
CA LYS A 50 3.54 1.28 -3.84
C LYS A 50 2.66 0.55 -2.85
N VAL A 51 1.63 1.23 -2.35
CA VAL A 51 0.68 0.66 -1.41
C VAL A 51 -0.71 0.73 -2.01
N ILE A 52 -1.40 -0.41 -2.02
CA ILE A 52 -2.81 -0.47 -2.37
C ILE A 52 -3.52 -0.92 -1.11
N ILE A 53 -4.44 -0.10 -0.62
CA ILE A 53 -5.12 -0.38 0.63
C ILE A 53 -6.61 -0.08 0.53
N VAL A 54 -7.42 -1.04 0.96
CA VAL A 54 -8.87 -0.93 0.93
C VAL A 54 -9.37 -1.01 2.36
N SER A 55 -10.05 0.03 2.82
CA SER A 55 -10.52 0.07 4.21
C SER A 55 -11.78 0.88 4.33
N SER A 56 -12.68 0.41 5.22
CA SER A 56 -13.88 1.17 5.53
C SER A 56 -13.57 2.47 6.26
N ASP A 57 -12.38 2.56 6.84
CA ASP A 57 -11.96 3.80 7.52
C ASP A 57 -11.85 4.97 6.56
N PHE A 58 -11.79 4.71 5.27
CA PHE A 58 -11.69 5.77 4.27
C PHE A 58 -13.04 6.31 3.81
N GLU A 59 -14.12 5.73 4.31
CA GLU A 59 -15.44 6.17 3.88
C GLU A 59 -15.68 7.60 4.34
N GLY A 60 -16.17 8.43 3.41
CA GLY A 60 -16.40 9.81 3.71
C GLY A 60 -15.17 10.68 3.70
N GLU A 61 -13.99 10.12 3.49
CA GLU A 61 -12.75 10.86 3.51
C GLU A 61 -12.25 11.13 2.10
N ARG A 62 -11.78 12.35 1.88
CA ARG A 62 -11.16 12.70 0.62
C ARG A 62 -9.80 12.05 0.51
N LEU A 63 -9.31 11.92 -0.71
CA LEU A 63 -8.02 11.28 -0.95
C LEU A 63 -6.89 11.91 -0.15
N VAL A 64 -6.87 13.23 -0.09
CA VAL A 64 -5.78 13.91 0.62
C VAL A 64 -5.76 13.54 2.10
N LYS A 65 -6.93 13.38 2.69
CA LYS A 65 -7.00 12.98 4.10
C LYS A 65 -6.56 11.55 4.30
N ARG A 66 -6.93 10.66 3.38
CA ARG A 66 -6.51 9.27 3.44
C ARG A 66 -4.99 9.18 3.37
N HIS A 67 -4.40 9.93 2.45
CA HIS A 67 -2.95 9.92 2.27
C HIS A 67 -2.23 10.50 3.47
N ARG A 68 -2.78 11.57 4.05
CA ARG A 68 -2.20 12.15 5.25
C ARG A 68 -2.21 11.17 6.42
N ALA A 69 -3.29 10.42 6.57
CA ALA A 69 -3.38 9.45 7.64
C ALA A 69 -2.32 8.39 7.50
N ILE A 70 -2.12 7.90 6.28
CA ILE A 70 -1.11 6.88 6.02
C ILE A 70 0.29 7.46 6.23
N ASN A 71 0.53 8.66 5.72
CA ASN A 71 1.84 9.29 5.87
C ASN A 71 2.18 9.53 7.34
N ALA A 72 1.19 9.86 8.15
CA ALA A 72 1.43 10.04 9.58
C ALA A 72 1.85 8.73 10.25
N ILE A 73 1.22 7.65 9.87
CA ILE A 73 1.54 6.34 10.43
C ILE A 73 2.93 5.88 10.00
N LEU A 74 3.32 6.21 8.78
CA LEU A 74 4.60 5.80 8.23
C LEU A 74 5.67 6.89 8.34
N ALA A 75 5.46 7.87 9.21
CA ALA A 75 6.34 9.04 9.28
C ALA A 75 7.80 8.67 9.49
N ASN A 76 8.07 7.71 10.38
CA ASN A 76 9.45 7.32 10.65
C ASN A 76 10.12 6.73 9.41
N GLU A 77 9.39 5.86 8.73
CA GLU A 77 9.93 5.21 7.53
C GLU A 77 10.14 6.21 6.41
N LEU A 78 9.23 7.18 6.30
CA LEU A 78 9.36 8.21 5.27
C LEU A 78 10.57 9.10 5.51
N VAL A 79 10.88 9.38 6.77
CA VAL A 79 12.04 10.19 7.08
C VAL A 79 13.34 9.42 6.87
N GLU A 80 13.36 8.14 7.25
CA GLU A 80 14.62 7.42 7.34
C GLU A 80 14.91 6.50 6.17
N HIS A 81 13.90 6.03 5.48
CA HIS A 81 14.11 4.96 4.50
C HIS A 81 13.44 5.19 3.17
N ILE A 82 12.22 5.71 3.16
CA ILE A 82 11.41 5.75 1.95
C ILE A 82 11.64 7.06 1.21
N HIS A 83 12.03 6.98 -0.06
CA HIS A 83 12.20 8.15 -0.91
C HIS A 83 10.94 8.47 -1.68
N ALA A 84 10.16 7.47 -2.02
CA ALA A 84 8.93 7.67 -2.78
C ALA A 84 7.89 6.65 -2.34
N LEU A 85 6.66 7.12 -2.16
CA LEU A 85 5.58 6.27 -1.70
C LEU A 85 4.34 6.60 -2.52
N ALA A 86 3.91 5.66 -3.36
CA ALA A 86 2.69 5.81 -4.14
C ALA A 86 1.55 5.16 -3.37
N LEU A 87 0.49 5.91 -3.12
CA LEU A 87 -0.63 5.43 -2.34
C LEU A 87 -1.89 5.33 -3.19
N HIS A 88 -2.52 4.18 -3.14
CA HIS A 88 -3.79 3.92 -3.80
C HIS A 88 -4.77 3.46 -2.73
N THR A 89 -5.66 4.36 -2.34
CA THR A 89 -6.57 4.13 -1.22
C THR A 89 -8.00 4.02 -1.72
N TYR A 90 -8.71 3.03 -1.20
CA TYR A 90 -10.08 2.75 -1.65
C TYR A 90 -10.97 2.41 -0.47
N THR A 91 -12.24 2.82 -0.55
CA THR A 91 -13.27 2.18 0.25
C THR A 91 -13.61 0.86 -0.43
N GLU A 92 -14.38 0.02 0.25
CA GLU A 92 -14.79 -1.24 -0.34
C GLU A 92 -15.60 -1.00 -1.63
N LYS A 93 -16.49 -0.02 -1.61
CA LYS A 93 -17.28 0.27 -2.79
C LYS A 93 -16.41 0.73 -3.94
N GLU A 94 -15.48 1.64 -3.66
CA GLU A 94 -14.57 2.13 -4.69
C GLU A 94 -13.74 1.00 -5.28
N TRP A 95 -13.27 0.11 -4.42
CA TRP A 95 -12.47 -1.02 -4.85
C TRP A 95 -13.28 -1.94 -5.76
N ASN A 96 -14.51 -2.23 -5.38
CA ASN A 96 -15.37 -3.07 -6.18
C ASN A 96 -15.69 -2.43 -7.51
N ASP A 97 -15.95 -1.13 -7.53
CA ASP A 97 -16.22 -0.41 -8.75
C ASP A 97 -15.00 -0.41 -9.67
N TYR A 98 -13.84 -0.15 -9.08
CA TYR A 98 -12.59 -0.14 -9.84
C TYR A 98 -12.31 -1.51 -10.45
N TYR A 99 -12.46 -2.54 -9.65
CA TYR A 99 -12.18 -3.89 -10.10
C TYR A 99 -13.14 -4.32 -11.20
N ALA A 100 -14.42 -4.00 -11.04
CA ALA A 100 -15.42 -4.31 -12.04
C ALA A 100 -15.14 -3.57 -13.34
N ASP A 101 -14.81 -2.28 -13.25
CA ASP A 101 -14.51 -1.48 -14.42
C ASP A 101 -13.29 -2.02 -15.15
N ASN A 102 -12.25 -2.37 -14.41
CA ASN A 102 -11.05 -2.90 -15.04
C ASN A 102 -11.32 -4.25 -15.69
N THR A 103 -12.10 -5.07 -15.04
CA THR A 103 -12.46 -6.35 -15.60
C THR A 103 -13.27 -6.17 -16.88
N GLN A 104 -14.21 -5.24 -16.84
CA GLN A 104 -15.03 -4.96 -18.01
C GLN A 104 -14.21 -4.38 -19.14
N LEU A 105 -13.29 -3.50 -18.82
CA LEU A 105 -12.42 -2.93 -19.85
C LEU A 105 -11.60 -4.01 -20.53
N SER A 106 -11.03 -4.89 -19.75
CA SER A 106 -10.26 -6.00 -20.30
C SER A 106 -11.13 -6.87 -21.20
N TYR A 107 -12.30 -7.17 -20.70
CA TYR A 107 -13.22 -7.99 -21.45
C TYR A 107 -13.63 -7.32 -22.77
N LYS A 108 -13.96 -6.05 -22.70
CA LYS A 108 -14.38 -5.32 -23.87
C LYS A 108 -13.25 -5.20 -24.89
N SER A 109 -12.05 -5.00 -24.41
CA SER A 109 -10.91 -4.94 -25.30
C SER A 109 -10.77 -6.23 -26.08
N ILE A 110 -10.88 -7.34 -25.37
CA ILE A 110 -10.80 -8.65 -26.02
C ILE A 110 -11.95 -8.84 -26.97
N GLY A 111 -13.13 -8.48 -26.54
CA GLY A 111 -14.33 -8.68 -27.35
C GLY A 111 -14.37 -7.84 -28.60
N ARG A 112 -13.71 -6.72 -28.60
CA ARG A 112 -13.70 -5.83 -29.76
C ARG A 112 -12.69 -6.22 -30.79
N ILE A 113 -11.76 -6.98 -30.37
CA ILE A 113 -10.71 -7.43 -31.27
C ILE A 113 -11.18 -8.66 -32.02
#